data_45d3e659b61af96a231cb4e86ebc752d
#
_entry.id   45d3e659b61af96a231cb4e86ebc752d
#
_cell.length_a   1.000
_cell.length_b   1.000
_cell.length_c   1.000
_cell.angle_alpha   90.00
_cell.angle_beta   90.00
_cell.angle_gamma   90.00
#
_symmetry.space_group_name_H-M   'P 1'
#
loop_
_entity.id
_entity.type
_entity.pdbx_description
1 polymer ?
#
loop_
_entity_poly.entity_id
_entity_poly.type
_entity_poly.pdbx_seq_one_letter_code
_entity_poly.pdbx_strand_id
1 'polypeptide(L)'
;VIVTTNTHFLQTPPAAPMVAASLGAKGILGFDLSAGCAGFGYALGAAADMIRGGGAATMLVVGTEKLSPTIDMYDRGNCFIFADGAAAVXGGETPFQGIGPTVAGSDGEQADAIRQDIDWITFAQNPSGPRPFVRLEGPAVFRWAAFKMGDVGRRAMDAAGVRPDQIDVFVPHQANSRINELLVKNLQLRPDAVVANDIEHTGNTSAASIPLAMAELLTTGAAKPGDLALLIGYGAGLSYAAQVVRMPKG
;
A
#
# COMPACT_ATOMS: atom_id res chain seq x y z
N VAL A 1 16.11 4.86 3.36
CA VAL A 1 14.72 5.30 3.17
C VAL A 1 14.17 4.74 1.87
N ILE A 2 12.98 4.16 1.90
CA ILE A 2 12.21 3.83 0.70
C ILE A 2 10.93 4.65 0.74
N VAL A 3 10.66 5.40 -0.35
CA VAL A 3 9.38 6.11 -0.50
C VAL A 3 8.58 5.38 -1.58
N THR A 4 7.36 4.98 -1.27
CA THR A 4 6.46 4.41 -2.28
C THR A 4 5.37 5.42 -2.59
N THR A 5 5.28 5.79 -3.87
CA THR A 5 4.36 6.81 -4.35
C THR A 5 4.19 6.71 -5.87
N ASN A 6 3.03 7.14 -6.36
CA ASN A 6 2.76 7.36 -7.79
C ASN A 6 2.57 8.85 -8.09
N THR A 7 2.71 9.68 -7.07
CA THR A 7 2.36 11.11 -7.19
C THR A 7 3.51 12.03 -6.79
N HIS A 8 4.75 11.57 -6.96
CA HIS A 8 5.90 12.46 -6.93
C HIS A 8 5.99 13.12 -8.30
N PHE A 9 5.61 14.38 -8.39
CA PHE A 9 5.42 15.06 -9.67
C PHE A 9 6.71 15.58 -10.32
N LEU A 10 7.86 15.34 -9.69
CA LEU A 10 9.15 15.60 -10.29
C LEU A 10 9.71 14.30 -10.87
N GLN A 11 10.09 14.34 -12.14
CA GLN A 11 10.74 13.18 -12.77
C GLN A 11 12.07 12.86 -12.06
N THR A 12 12.75 13.88 -11.57
CA THR A 12 14.03 13.81 -10.87
C THR A 12 14.21 15.05 -9.98
N PRO A 13 14.78 14.94 -8.79
CA PRO A 13 15.28 13.73 -8.13
C PRO A 13 14.15 12.88 -7.53
N PRO A 14 14.44 11.63 -7.09
CA PRO A 14 13.43 10.85 -6.35
C PRO A 14 13.14 11.49 -5.00
N ALA A 15 11.99 11.14 -4.41
CA ALA A 15 11.53 11.73 -3.15
C ALA A 15 12.34 11.24 -1.94
N ALA A 16 12.80 9.98 -1.95
CA ALA A 16 13.44 9.39 -0.79
C ALA A 16 14.70 10.15 -0.30
N PRO A 17 15.62 10.57 -1.20
CA PRO A 17 16.74 11.40 -0.75
C PRO A 17 16.30 12.75 -0.15
N MET A 18 15.20 13.32 -0.67
CA MET A 18 14.65 14.58 -0.13
C MET A 18 14.10 14.39 1.28
N VAL A 19 13.36 13.27 1.49
CA VAL A 19 12.85 12.90 2.81
C VAL A 19 14.02 12.66 3.78
N ALA A 20 15.05 11.92 3.35
CA ALA A 20 16.23 11.66 4.16
C ALA A 20 16.90 12.98 4.61
N ALA A 21 17.06 13.91 3.67
CA ALA A 21 17.67 15.22 3.96
C ALA A 21 16.83 16.01 4.98
N SER A 22 15.49 15.99 4.82
CA SER A 22 14.58 16.67 5.74
C SER A 22 14.66 16.12 7.16
N LEU A 23 15.00 14.84 7.29
CA LEU A 23 15.19 14.18 8.58
C LEU A 23 16.61 14.36 9.13
N GLY A 24 17.49 15.08 8.44
CA GLY A 24 18.86 15.28 8.84
C GLY A 24 19.76 14.08 8.57
N ALA A 25 19.28 13.06 7.88
CA ALA A 25 20.06 11.86 7.57
C ALA A 25 20.90 12.12 6.32
N LYS A 26 22.22 11.95 6.45
CA LYS A 26 23.18 12.23 5.38
C LYS A 26 23.90 10.95 4.96
N GLY A 27 24.11 10.81 3.64
CA GLY A 27 24.90 9.71 3.09
C GLY A 27 24.25 8.33 3.23
N ILE A 28 22.93 8.31 3.41
CA ILE A 28 22.19 7.05 3.57
C ILE A 28 21.56 6.64 2.21
N LEU A 29 21.28 5.35 2.11
CA LEU A 29 20.58 4.79 0.97
C LEU A 29 19.15 5.35 0.91
N GLY A 30 18.74 5.81 -0.28
CA GLY A 30 17.37 6.30 -0.48
C GLY A 30 16.93 6.11 -1.93
N PHE A 31 15.75 5.52 -2.13
CA PHE A 31 15.17 5.35 -3.47
C PHE A 31 13.65 5.28 -3.40
N ASP A 32 13.02 5.61 -4.52
CA ASP A 32 11.57 5.52 -4.67
C ASP A 32 11.18 4.18 -5.31
N LEU A 33 10.01 3.67 -4.93
CA LEU A 33 9.45 2.43 -5.46
C LEU A 33 8.02 2.71 -5.92
N SER A 34 7.69 2.30 -7.13
CA SER A 34 6.35 2.46 -7.68
C SER A 34 5.72 1.09 -7.92
N ALA A 35 4.61 0.81 -7.26
CA ALA A 35 3.81 -0.41 -7.45
C ALA A 35 2.34 -0.14 -7.11
N GLY A 36 1.88 1.07 -7.44
CA GLY A 36 0.50 1.44 -7.22
C GLY A 36 0.10 1.34 -5.75
N CYS A 37 -1.16 0.98 -5.53
CA CYS A 37 -1.69 0.82 -4.18
C CYS A 37 -1.08 -0.38 -3.43
N ALA A 38 -0.38 -1.28 -4.14
CA ALA A 38 0.39 -2.37 -3.51
C ALA A 38 1.77 -1.91 -3.03
N GLY A 39 2.14 -0.67 -3.35
CA GLY A 39 3.50 -0.16 -3.14
C GLY A 39 4.04 -0.32 -1.73
N PHE A 40 3.19 -0.09 -0.71
CA PHE A 40 3.64 -0.25 0.68
C PHE A 40 4.09 -1.68 0.98
N GLY A 41 3.31 -2.69 0.53
CA GLY A 41 3.68 -4.09 0.71
C GLY A 41 5.01 -4.45 0.01
N TYR A 42 5.18 -3.96 -1.23
CA TYR A 42 6.43 -4.15 -1.96
C TYR A 42 7.60 -3.48 -1.25
N ALA A 43 7.42 -2.24 -0.81
CA ALA A 43 8.47 -1.47 -0.13
C ALA A 43 8.86 -2.10 1.22
N LEU A 44 7.84 -2.59 1.95
CA LEU A 44 8.08 -3.27 3.24
C LEU A 44 8.85 -4.57 3.04
N GLY A 45 8.49 -5.35 2.01
CA GLY A 45 9.23 -6.56 1.64
C GLY A 45 10.68 -6.25 1.27
N ALA A 46 10.89 -5.27 0.39
CA ALA A 46 12.24 -4.86 -0.02
C ALA A 46 13.07 -4.41 1.20
N ALA A 47 12.47 -3.61 2.09
CA ALA A 47 13.16 -3.15 3.30
C ALA A 47 13.57 -4.33 4.19
N ALA A 48 12.65 -5.29 4.40
CA ALA A 48 12.93 -6.47 5.21
C ALA A 48 14.06 -7.32 4.61
N ASP A 49 14.05 -7.50 3.30
CA ASP A 49 15.09 -8.28 2.61
C ASP A 49 16.44 -7.55 2.63
N MET A 50 16.45 -6.22 2.52
CA MET A 50 17.69 -5.45 2.62
C MET A 50 18.29 -5.53 4.05
N ILE A 51 17.45 -5.54 5.08
CA ILE A 51 17.91 -5.71 6.47
C ILE A 51 18.47 -7.13 6.64
N ARG A 52 17.72 -8.15 6.24
CA ARG A 52 18.14 -9.55 6.33
C ARG A 52 19.45 -9.83 5.57
N GLY A 53 19.60 -9.16 4.42
CA GLY A 53 20.80 -9.29 3.59
C GLY A 53 21.98 -8.46 4.04
N GLY A 54 21.83 -7.68 5.13
CA GLY A 54 22.92 -6.85 5.67
C GLY A 54 23.16 -5.55 4.88
N GLY A 55 22.27 -5.23 3.95
CA GLY A 55 22.38 -3.99 3.16
C GLY A 55 21.98 -2.73 3.94
N ALA A 56 21.27 -2.91 5.05
CA ALA A 56 20.85 -1.82 5.92
C ALA A 56 20.59 -2.38 7.32
N ALA A 57 20.89 -1.62 8.35
CA ALA A 57 20.55 -2.01 9.73
C ALA A 57 19.13 -1.56 10.10
N THR A 58 18.71 -0.44 9.53
CA THR A 58 17.38 0.15 9.78
C THR A 58 16.86 0.76 8.49
N MET A 59 15.57 0.59 8.25
CA MET A 59 14.91 1.14 7.08
C MET A 59 13.67 1.96 7.49
N LEU A 60 13.51 3.11 6.87
CA LEU A 60 12.27 3.88 6.94
C LEU A 60 11.51 3.62 5.63
N VAL A 61 10.29 3.13 5.74
CA VAL A 61 9.39 2.91 4.61
C VAL A 61 8.27 3.94 4.71
N VAL A 62 8.13 4.77 3.68
CA VAL A 62 7.12 5.84 3.63
C VAL A 62 6.15 5.55 2.49
N GLY A 63 4.86 5.46 2.80
CA GLY A 63 3.80 5.46 1.80
C GLY A 63 3.21 6.86 1.74
N THR A 64 3.24 7.50 0.58
CA THR A 64 2.74 8.87 0.45
C THR A 64 2.10 9.10 -0.90
N GLU A 65 0.97 9.81 -0.89
CA GLU A 65 0.27 10.15 -2.13
C GLU A 65 -0.36 11.54 -2.05
N LYS A 66 -0.30 12.24 -3.16
CA LYS A 66 -1.07 13.46 -3.38
C LYS A 66 -1.90 13.25 -4.65
N LEU A 67 -3.00 12.52 -4.50
CA LEU A 67 -3.84 12.11 -5.63
C LEU A 67 -4.78 13.22 -6.10
N SER A 68 -5.11 14.17 -5.22
CA SER A 68 -6.08 15.22 -5.53
C SER A 68 -5.82 15.93 -6.85
N PRO A 69 -4.57 16.27 -7.26
CA PRO A 69 -4.36 16.91 -8.55
C PRO A 69 -4.53 15.99 -9.75
N THR A 70 -4.59 14.67 -9.53
CA THR A 70 -4.70 13.67 -10.63
C THR A 70 -6.13 13.25 -10.88
N ILE A 71 -7.09 13.81 -10.15
CA ILE A 71 -8.50 13.41 -10.21
C ILE A 71 -9.29 14.39 -11.07
N ASP A 72 -10.08 13.83 -11.96
CA ASP A 72 -11.05 14.58 -12.76
C ASP A 72 -12.31 14.79 -11.92
N MET A 73 -12.52 16.02 -11.43
CA MET A 73 -13.67 16.33 -10.56
C MET A 73 -15.02 16.22 -11.27
N TYR A 74 -15.01 16.08 -12.61
CA TYR A 74 -16.22 15.87 -13.39
C TYR A 74 -16.51 14.39 -13.67
N ASP A 75 -15.58 13.50 -13.33
CA ASP A 75 -15.77 12.06 -13.47
C ASP A 75 -16.53 11.52 -12.25
N ARG A 76 -17.84 11.37 -12.40
CA ARG A 76 -18.75 10.96 -11.32
C ARG A 76 -18.49 9.54 -10.81
N GLY A 77 -17.75 8.73 -11.54
CA GLY A 77 -17.38 7.38 -11.12
C GLY A 77 -16.13 7.33 -10.25
N ASN A 78 -15.38 8.43 -10.18
CA ASN A 78 -14.01 8.42 -9.68
C ASN A 78 -13.69 9.59 -8.71
N CYS A 79 -14.35 10.74 -8.88
CA CYS A 79 -13.95 11.98 -8.21
C CYS A 79 -14.02 11.94 -6.67
N PHE A 80 -14.77 11.01 -6.10
CA PHE A 80 -14.98 10.91 -4.65
C PHE A 80 -14.19 9.76 -3.99
N ILE A 81 -13.37 9.03 -4.76
CA ILE A 81 -12.71 7.80 -4.28
C ILE A 81 -11.35 8.11 -3.66
N PHE A 82 -10.50 8.78 -4.42
CA PHE A 82 -9.09 8.95 -4.04
C PHE A 82 -8.86 10.15 -3.12
N ALA A 83 -7.84 10.03 -2.28
CA ALA A 83 -7.49 11.07 -1.30
C ALA A 83 -5.97 11.17 -1.13
N ASP A 84 -5.52 12.23 -0.47
CA ASP A 84 -4.11 12.48 -0.17
C ASP A 84 -3.78 11.92 1.21
N GLY A 85 -2.56 11.44 1.40
CA GLY A 85 -2.13 10.96 2.71
C GLY A 85 -0.69 10.51 2.73
N ALA A 86 -0.12 10.43 3.92
CA ALA A 86 1.24 9.92 4.12
C ALA A 86 1.37 9.27 5.49
N ALA A 87 2.08 8.15 5.53
CA ALA A 87 2.44 7.48 6.77
C ALA A 87 3.72 6.69 6.56
N ALA A 88 4.39 6.34 7.67
CA ALA A 88 5.69 5.68 7.60
C ALA A 88 5.87 4.69 8.73
N VAL A 89 6.76 3.69 8.50
CA VAL A 89 7.20 2.76 9.54
C VAL A 89 8.71 2.62 9.54
N UNK A 90 9.41 2.49 10.43
CA UNK A 90 10.69 2.29 10.58
C UNK A 90 10.83 0.95 11.02
N GLY A 91 11.73 0.31 10.71
CA GLY A 91 12.03 -1.06 11.09
C GLY A 91 13.52 -1.35 11.11
N GLY A 92 13.89 -2.28 11.92
CA GLY A 92 15.28 -2.71 12.02
C GLY A 92 15.37 -4.16 12.46
N GLU A 93 16.59 -4.62 12.74
CA GLU A 93 16.79 -5.98 13.23
C GLU A 93 16.05 -6.22 14.55
N THR A 94 15.45 -7.38 14.67
CA THR A 94 14.78 -7.82 15.90
C THR A 94 15.11 -9.28 16.17
N PRO A 95 15.04 -9.74 17.43
CA PRO A 95 15.26 -11.15 17.74
C PRO A 95 14.12 -12.07 17.33
N PHE A 96 13.04 -11.52 16.74
CA PHE A 96 11.90 -12.29 16.26
C PHE A 96 11.51 -11.79 14.87
N GLN A 97 10.80 -12.60 14.13
CA GLN A 97 10.36 -12.23 12.79
C GLN A 97 9.22 -11.20 12.88
N GLY A 98 9.57 -9.92 12.66
CA GLY A 98 8.60 -8.81 12.68
C GLY A 98 7.85 -8.65 11.36
N ILE A 99 8.47 -9.05 10.25
CA ILE A 99 7.88 -9.00 8.90
C ILE A 99 8.09 -10.36 8.26
N GLY A 100 7.00 -11.05 7.94
CA GLY A 100 7.01 -12.35 7.27
C GLY A 100 7.37 -12.23 5.80
N PRO A 101 7.48 -13.38 5.11
CA PRO A 101 7.74 -13.38 3.67
C PRO A 101 6.67 -12.63 2.90
N THR A 102 7.08 -11.93 1.85
CA THR A 102 6.16 -11.18 0.98
C THR A 102 5.67 -12.09 -0.14
N VAL A 103 4.36 -12.20 -0.29
CA VAL A 103 3.72 -12.82 -1.45
C VAL A 103 3.26 -11.71 -2.37
N ALA A 104 3.90 -11.58 -3.53
CA ALA A 104 3.63 -10.48 -4.45
C ALA A 104 3.47 -11.00 -5.88
N GLY A 105 2.86 -10.19 -6.73
CA GLY A 105 2.69 -10.50 -8.13
C GLY A 105 1.95 -9.40 -8.89
N SER A 106 1.82 -9.62 -10.19
CA SER A 106 1.17 -8.64 -11.07
C SER A 106 0.38 -9.33 -12.18
N ASP A 107 -0.51 -8.55 -12.79
CA ASP A 107 -1.35 -8.95 -13.91
C ASP A 107 -1.37 -7.77 -14.91
N GLY A 108 -0.30 -7.68 -15.69
CA GLY A 108 -0.11 -6.58 -16.65
C GLY A 108 -1.10 -6.58 -17.80
N GLU A 109 -1.79 -7.69 -18.04
CA GLU A 109 -2.84 -7.73 -19.06
C GLU A 109 -4.02 -6.84 -18.70
N GLN A 110 -4.16 -6.50 -17.42
CA GLN A 110 -5.21 -5.62 -16.92
C GLN A 110 -4.69 -4.21 -16.56
N ALA A 111 -3.60 -3.78 -17.17
CA ALA A 111 -3.01 -2.47 -16.89
C ALA A 111 -3.98 -1.31 -17.08
N ASP A 112 -4.92 -1.46 -18.02
CA ASP A 112 -5.91 -0.41 -18.32
C ASP A 112 -6.98 -0.25 -17.23
N ALA A 113 -7.08 -1.19 -16.29
CA ALA A 113 -8.12 -1.13 -15.24
C ALA A 113 -7.91 0.06 -14.29
N ILE A 114 -6.67 0.46 -14.05
CA ILE A 114 -6.34 1.69 -13.31
C ILE A 114 -5.13 2.32 -14.00
N ARG A 115 -5.34 3.45 -14.66
CA ARG A 115 -4.24 4.08 -15.40
C ARG A 115 -4.42 5.60 -15.51
N GLN A 116 -3.33 6.28 -15.79
CA GLN A 116 -3.39 7.66 -16.27
C GLN A 116 -3.82 7.64 -17.73
N ASP A 117 -4.79 8.47 -18.09
CA ASP A 117 -5.43 8.41 -19.42
C ASP A 117 -4.55 9.00 -20.53
N ILE A 118 -3.70 9.98 -20.21
CA ILE A 118 -2.81 10.65 -21.17
C ILE A 118 -1.41 10.68 -20.57
N ASP A 119 -0.40 10.25 -21.33
CA ASP A 119 0.98 10.33 -20.86
C ASP A 119 1.51 11.78 -20.94
N TRP A 120 2.57 12.06 -20.17
CA TRP A 120 3.11 13.41 -20.06
C TRP A 120 3.71 13.95 -21.36
N ILE A 121 4.22 13.08 -22.25
CA ILE A 121 4.78 13.49 -23.53
C ILE A 121 3.66 13.95 -24.46
N THR A 122 2.57 13.16 -24.54
CA THR A 122 1.39 13.53 -25.33
C THR A 122 0.79 14.85 -24.81
N PHE A 123 0.68 15.00 -23.49
CA PHE A 123 0.18 16.26 -22.92
C PHE A 123 1.10 17.44 -23.27
N ALA A 124 2.41 17.26 -23.20
CA ALA A 124 3.36 18.33 -23.51
C ALA A 124 3.28 18.80 -24.97
N GLN A 125 2.86 17.90 -25.87
CA GLN A 125 2.65 18.26 -27.30
C GLN A 125 1.37 19.09 -27.51
N ASN A 126 0.43 19.02 -26.58
CA ASN A 126 -0.80 19.81 -26.64
C ASN A 126 -1.23 20.27 -25.25
N PRO A 127 -0.49 21.21 -24.65
CA PRO A 127 -0.76 21.63 -23.25
C PRO A 127 -2.07 22.40 -23.08
N SER A 128 -2.75 22.78 -24.16
CA SER A 128 -4.09 23.37 -24.11
C SER A 128 -5.20 22.31 -24.11
N GLY A 129 -4.84 21.07 -24.32
CA GLY A 129 -5.78 19.95 -24.30
C GLY A 129 -6.09 19.49 -22.86
N PRO A 130 -6.85 18.40 -22.74
CA PRO A 130 -7.16 17.85 -21.42
C PRO A 130 -5.88 17.45 -20.68
N ARG A 131 -5.81 17.79 -19.40
CA ARG A 131 -4.70 17.35 -18.57
C ARG A 131 -4.84 15.86 -18.23
N PRO A 132 -3.73 15.18 -17.94
CA PRO A 132 -3.79 13.77 -17.54
C PRO A 132 -4.52 13.56 -16.22
N PHE A 133 -5.39 12.54 -16.20
CA PHE A 133 -6.12 12.15 -14.99
C PHE A 133 -6.04 10.64 -14.79
N VAL A 134 -6.19 10.20 -13.56
CA VAL A 134 -6.32 8.78 -13.22
C VAL A 134 -7.73 8.33 -13.58
N ARG A 135 -7.83 7.22 -14.30
CA ARG A 135 -9.10 6.54 -14.63
C ARG A 135 -9.16 5.18 -13.96
N LEU A 136 -10.34 4.80 -13.52
CA LEU A 136 -10.57 3.58 -12.74
C LEU A 136 -11.77 2.82 -13.32
N GLU A 137 -11.54 1.58 -13.76
CA GLU A 137 -12.59 0.65 -14.15
C GLU A 137 -13.04 -0.12 -12.89
N GLY A 138 -13.81 0.56 -12.04
CA GLY A 138 -14.20 0.06 -10.73
C GLY A 138 -14.71 -1.38 -10.72
N PRO A 139 -15.68 -1.76 -11.58
CA PRO A 139 -16.18 -3.13 -11.61
C PRO A 139 -15.13 -4.18 -11.94
N ALA A 140 -14.17 -3.88 -12.83
CA ALA A 140 -13.09 -4.82 -13.19
C ALA A 140 -12.15 -5.02 -12.00
N VAL A 141 -11.74 -3.93 -11.36
CA VAL A 141 -10.87 -3.97 -10.18
C VAL A 141 -11.56 -4.72 -9.03
N PHE A 142 -12.85 -4.45 -8.81
CA PHE A 142 -13.64 -5.11 -7.77
C PHE A 142 -13.62 -6.64 -7.97
N ARG A 143 -13.96 -7.10 -9.19
CA ARG A 143 -14.00 -8.54 -9.49
C ARG A 143 -12.63 -9.17 -9.26
N TRP A 144 -11.59 -8.55 -9.81
CA TRP A 144 -10.22 -9.07 -9.70
C TRP A 144 -9.80 -9.19 -8.22
N ALA A 145 -9.99 -8.13 -7.45
CA ALA A 145 -9.60 -8.13 -6.03
C ALA A 145 -10.40 -9.15 -5.21
N ALA A 146 -11.72 -9.19 -5.43
CA ALA A 146 -12.60 -10.10 -4.69
C ALA A 146 -12.25 -11.57 -4.92
N PHE A 147 -11.86 -11.93 -6.16
CA PHE A 147 -11.52 -13.32 -6.47
C PHE A 147 -10.08 -13.69 -6.13
N LYS A 148 -9.15 -12.77 -6.29
CA LYS A 148 -7.72 -13.09 -6.20
C LYS A 148 -7.12 -12.85 -4.81
N MET A 149 -7.52 -11.79 -4.12
CA MET A 149 -6.81 -11.38 -2.91
C MET A 149 -7.02 -12.32 -1.72
N GLY A 150 -8.12 -13.07 -1.69
CA GLY A 150 -8.30 -14.12 -0.67
C GLY A 150 -7.22 -15.19 -0.76
N ASP A 151 -6.93 -15.66 -1.97
CA ASP A 151 -5.84 -16.62 -2.19
C ASP A 151 -4.47 -16.04 -1.83
N VAL A 152 -4.24 -14.78 -2.22
CA VAL A 152 -2.98 -14.08 -1.92
C VAL A 152 -2.78 -13.98 -0.39
N GLY A 153 -3.85 -13.66 0.35
CA GLY A 153 -3.78 -13.60 1.81
C GLY A 153 -3.49 -14.96 2.44
N ARG A 154 -4.13 -16.02 1.95
CA ARG A 154 -3.85 -17.39 2.45
C ARG A 154 -2.39 -17.76 2.21
N ARG A 155 -1.87 -17.49 1.02
CA ARG A 155 -0.47 -17.76 0.69
C ARG A 155 0.49 -16.98 1.59
N ALA A 156 0.15 -15.74 1.94
CA ALA A 156 0.98 -14.93 2.86
C ALA A 156 0.98 -15.54 4.27
N MET A 157 -0.18 -16.00 4.75
CA MET A 157 -0.26 -16.68 6.05
C MET A 157 0.53 -17.99 6.02
N ASP A 158 0.38 -18.80 4.96
CA ASP A 158 1.12 -20.05 4.80
C ASP A 158 2.63 -19.79 4.80
N ALA A 159 3.08 -18.80 4.04
CA ALA A 159 4.50 -18.44 3.96
C ALA A 159 5.07 -17.99 5.32
N ALA A 160 4.24 -17.37 6.14
CA ALA A 160 4.62 -16.94 7.49
C ALA A 160 4.47 -18.06 8.53
N GLY A 161 3.89 -19.21 8.17
CA GLY A 161 3.61 -20.30 9.10
C GLY A 161 2.50 -19.93 10.10
N VAL A 162 1.54 -19.11 9.70
CA VAL A 162 0.49 -18.56 10.57
C VAL A 162 -0.87 -19.06 10.06
N ARG A 163 -1.72 -19.54 10.97
CA ARG A 163 -3.09 -19.94 10.64
C ARG A 163 -4.04 -18.74 10.71
N PRO A 164 -5.15 -18.77 9.97
CA PRO A 164 -6.15 -17.67 10.02
C PRO A 164 -6.62 -17.32 11.43
N ASP A 165 -6.76 -18.33 12.31
CA ASP A 165 -7.22 -18.09 13.69
C ASP A 165 -6.18 -17.42 14.58
N GLN A 166 -4.96 -17.24 14.09
CA GLN A 166 -3.88 -16.54 14.81
C GLN A 166 -3.76 -15.07 14.41
N ILE A 167 -4.48 -14.64 13.36
CA ILE A 167 -4.44 -13.24 12.91
C ILE A 167 -5.28 -12.39 13.86
N ASP A 168 -4.64 -11.42 14.49
CA ASP A 168 -5.30 -10.47 15.38
C ASP A 168 -5.91 -9.30 14.61
N VAL A 169 -5.23 -8.88 13.53
CA VAL A 169 -5.56 -7.65 12.80
C VAL A 169 -5.51 -7.92 11.29
N PHE A 170 -6.49 -7.42 10.55
CA PHE A 170 -6.50 -7.47 9.10
C PHE A 170 -6.47 -6.05 8.55
N VAL A 171 -5.44 -5.73 7.78
CA VAL A 171 -5.26 -4.39 7.19
C VAL A 171 -5.16 -4.52 5.67
N PRO A 172 -6.31 -4.61 4.98
CA PRO A 172 -6.31 -4.56 3.52
C PRO A 172 -6.12 -3.13 3.04
N HIS A 173 -5.67 -2.99 1.80
CA HIS A 173 -5.70 -1.71 1.09
C HIS A 173 -7.10 -1.08 1.21
N GLN A 174 -7.15 0.18 1.59
CA GLN A 174 -8.39 0.90 1.85
C GLN A 174 -8.96 1.48 0.55
N ALA A 175 -9.44 0.57 -0.35
CA ALA A 175 -9.99 0.94 -1.65
C ALA A 175 -11.52 0.94 -1.66
N ASN A 176 -12.13 -0.02 -0.97
CA ASN A 176 -13.58 -0.26 -1.03
C ASN A 176 -13.98 -1.18 0.14
N SER A 177 -14.84 -0.70 1.02
CA SER A 177 -15.27 -1.48 2.19
C SER A 177 -15.92 -2.81 1.82
N ARG A 178 -16.65 -2.86 0.69
CA ARG A 178 -17.28 -4.11 0.24
C ARG A 178 -16.25 -5.18 -0.15
N ILE A 179 -15.11 -4.78 -0.71
CA ILE A 179 -14.01 -5.72 -0.98
C ILE A 179 -13.47 -6.23 0.35
N ASN A 180 -13.26 -5.34 1.32
CA ASN A 180 -12.73 -5.72 2.63
C ASN A 180 -13.63 -6.74 3.31
N GLU A 181 -14.96 -6.53 3.28
CA GLU A 181 -15.93 -7.47 3.84
C GLU A 181 -15.88 -8.86 3.17
N LEU A 182 -15.75 -8.88 1.84
CA LEU A 182 -15.63 -10.14 1.11
C LEU A 182 -14.32 -10.87 1.46
N LEU A 183 -13.23 -10.13 1.62
CA LEU A 183 -11.94 -10.72 1.97
C LEU A 183 -11.97 -11.33 3.38
N VAL A 184 -12.61 -10.65 4.34
CA VAL A 184 -12.77 -11.19 5.71
C VAL A 184 -13.45 -12.57 5.65
N LYS A 185 -14.53 -12.68 4.88
CA LYS A 185 -15.27 -13.96 4.72
C LYS A 185 -14.39 -15.01 4.02
N ASN A 186 -13.70 -14.63 2.96
CA ASN A 186 -12.89 -15.57 2.17
C ASN A 186 -11.67 -16.08 2.94
N LEU A 187 -11.09 -15.24 3.80
CA LEU A 187 -9.89 -15.60 4.59
C LEU A 187 -10.23 -16.43 5.82
N GLN A 188 -11.48 -16.48 6.20
CA GLN A 188 -11.94 -17.24 7.38
C GLN A 188 -11.18 -16.84 8.65
N LEU A 189 -10.95 -15.56 8.82
CA LEU A 189 -10.31 -15.04 10.04
C LEU A 189 -11.25 -15.23 11.23
N ARG A 190 -10.69 -15.26 12.44
CA ARG A 190 -11.52 -15.40 13.64
C ARG A 190 -12.48 -14.20 13.77
N PRO A 191 -13.68 -14.42 14.33
CA PRO A 191 -14.70 -13.37 14.33
C PRO A 191 -14.35 -12.10 15.10
N ASP A 192 -13.41 -12.19 16.05
CA ASP A 192 -12.96 -11.05 16.85
C ASP A 192 -11.68 -10.40 16.31
N ALA A 193 -11.19 -10.82 15.14
CA ALA A 193 -10.07 -10.15 14.49
C ALA A 193 -10.46 -8.71 14.14
N VAL A 194 -9.57 -7.77 14.44
CA VAL A 194 -9.80 -6.35 14.14
C VAL A 194 -9.60 -6.13 12.65
N VAL A 195 -10.56 -5.49 12.00
CA VAL A 195 -10.49 -5.19 10.56
C VAL A 195 -10.37 -3.69 10.36
N ALA A 196 -9.33 -3.25 9.68
CA ALA A 196 -9.13 -1.83 9.39
C ALA A 196 -10.23 -1.32 8.46
N ASN A 197 -10.81 -0.19 8.80
CA ASN A 197 -11.86 0.47 8.01
C ASN A 197 -11.61 1.99 7.92
N ASP A 198 -10.36 2.37 7.83
CA ASP A 198 -9.92 3.76 7.76
C ASP A 198 -10.50 4.50 6.54
N ILE A 199 -10.88 3.75 5.51
CA ILE A 199 -11.46 4.31 4.28
C ILE A 199 -12.68 5.20 4.55
N GLU A 200 -13.44 4.93 5.60
CA GLU A 200 -14.61 5.75 5.95
C GLU A 200 -14.23 7.19 6.31
N HIS A 201 -13.01 7.39 6.74
CA HIS A 201 -12.52 8.70 7.21
C HIS A 201 -11.51 9.32 6.24
N THR A 202 -10.66 8.51 5.63
CA THR A 202 -9.54 9.01 4.80
C THR A 202 -9.77 8.88 3.30
N GLY A 203 -10.68 8.01 2.86
CA GLY A 203 -10.78 7.65 1.44
C GLY A 203 -9.62 6.75 1.02
N ASN A 204 -9.47 6.59 -0.30
CA ASN A 204 -8.41 5.76 -0.88
C ASN A 204 -7.13 6.58 -1.07
N THR A 205 -6.18 6.41 -0.18
CA THR A 205 -4.87 7.09 -0.22
C THR A 205 -3.79 6.23 -0.89
N SER A 206 -4.19 5.23 -1.69
CA SER A 206 -3.29 4.40 -2.50
C SER A 206 -2.17 3.77 -1.64
N ALA A 207 -0.89 4.07 -1.92
CA ALA A 207 0.25 3.50 -1.21
C ALA A 207 0.32 3.88 0.27
N ALA A 208 -0.35 4.97 0.68
CA ALA A 208 -0.39 5.39 2.08
C ALA A 208 -1.48 4.68 2.88
N SER A 209 -2.43 3.98 2.22
CA SER A 209 -3.64 3.50 2.90
C SER A 209 -3.38 2.48 4.00
N ILE A 210 -2.49 1.51 3.76
CA ILE A 210 -2.18 0.48 4.76
C ILE A 210 -1.48 1.10 5.97
N PRO A 211 -0.37 1.87 5.82
CA PRO A 211 0.27 2.40 7.00
C PRO A 211 -0.57 3.45 7.74
N LEU A 212 -1.45 4.20 7.06
CA LEU A 212 -2.41 5.09 7.74
C LEU A 212 -3.40 4.28 8.58
N ALA A 213 -3.96 3.22 8.00
CA ALA A 213 -4.88 2.35 8.73
C ALA A 213 -4.21 1.68 9.93
N MET A 214 -2.94 1.25 9.79
CA MET A 214 -2.17 0.70 10.91
C MET A 214 -2.01 1.74 12.03
N ALA A 215 -1.67 2.98 11.66
CA ALA A 215 -1.49 4.07 12.63
C ALA A 215 -2.81 4.38 13.35
N GLU A 216 -3.93 4.41 12.64
CA GLU A 216 -5.26 4.63 13.21
C GLU A 216 -5.60 3.55 14.25
N LEU A 217 -5.38 2.27 13.89
CA LEU A 217 -5.68 1.16 14.79
C LEU A 217 -4.81 1.21 16.07
N LEU A 218 -3.54 1.58 15.94
CA LEU A 218 -2.65 1.74 17.10
C LEU A 218 -3.04 2.94 17.95
N THR A 219 -3.38 4.06 17.32
CA THR A 219 -3.73 5.30 18.02
C THR A 219 -5.03 5.16 18.80
N THR A 220 -6.01 4.45 18.24
CA THR A 220 -7.29 4.21 18.91
C THR A 220 -7.22 3.08 19.94
N GLY A 221 -6.13 2.31 19.94
CA GLY A 221 -5.99 1.14 20.81
C GLY A 221 -6.76 -0.08 20.33
N ALA A 222 -7.30 -0.03 19.12
CA ALA A 222 -7.99 -1.19 18.52
C ALA A 222 -7.02 -2.32 18.21
N ALA A 223 -5.76 -1.97 17.89
CA ALA A 223 -4.67 -2.93 17.75
C ALA A 223 -3.53 -2.53 18.69
N LYS A 224 -2.69 -3.49 19.04
CA LYS A 224 -1.59 -3.30 19.98
C LYS A 224 -0.26 -3.66 19.34
N PRO A 225 0.84 -3.05 19.81
CA PRO A 225 2.18 -3.48 19.38
C PRO A 225 2.37 -4.99 19.59
N GLY A 226 2.83 -5.66 18.55
CA GLY A 226 3.08 -7.11 18.60
C GLY A 226 1.93 -7.98 18.09
N ASP A 227 0.71 -7.43 17.93
CA ASP A 227 -0.40 -8.17 17.34
C ASP A 227 -0.01 -8.67 15.94
N LEU A 228 -0.44 -9.87 15.58
CA LEU A 228 -0.19 -10.42 14.25
C LEU A 228 -1.19 -9.82 13.26
N ALA A 229 -0.67 -9.12 12.27
CA ALA A 229 -1.48 -8.43 11.27
C ALA A 229 -1.24 -9.03 9.88
N LEU A 230 -2.32 -9.29 9.16
CA LEU A 230 -2.26 -9.64 7.74
C LEU A 230 -2.46 -8.35 6.94
N LEU A 231 -1.47 -7.99 6.13
CA LEU A 231 -1.52 -6.85 5.22
C LEU A 231 -1.77 -7.35 3.81
N ILE A 232 -2.68 -6.72 3.06
CA ILE A 232 -2.89 -7.03 1.62
C ILE A 232 -3.02 -5.72 0.86
N GLY A 233 -2.00 -5.37 0.07
CA GLY A 233 -2.04 -4.24 -0.86
C GLY A 233 -2.33 -4.72 -2.27
N TYR A 234 -3.14 -3.98 -3.01
CA TYR A 234 -3.47 -4.30 -4.40
C TYR A 234 -3.94 -3.04 -5.13
N GLY A 235 -3.71 -3.00 -6.44
CA GLY A 235 -4.15 -1.85 -7.24
C GLY A 235 -3.52 -1.81 -8.61
N ALA A 236 -3.21 -0.59 -9.06
CA ALA A 236 -2.70 -0.35 -10.41
C ALA A 236 -1.52 -1.26 -10.76
N GLY A 237 -1.59 -1.78 -12.04
CA GLY A 237 -0.61 -2.67 -12.55
C GLY A 237 -1.23 -3.78 -13.41
N LEU A 238 -2.26 -4.53 -13.03
CA LEU A 238 -2.66 -4.69 -11.62
C LEU A 238 -1.56 -5.38 -10.83
N SER A 239 -1.36 -4.98 -9.62
CA SER A 239 -0.29 -5.52 -8.76
C SER A 239 -0.84 -5.82 -7.36
N TYR A 240 -0.18 -6.75 -6.66
CA TYR A 240 -0.54 -7.06 -5.28
C TYR A 240 0.69 -7.45 -4.47
N ALA A 241 0.61 -7.23 -3.16
CA ALA A 241 1.60 -7.71 -2.20
C ALA A 241 0.91 -7.96 -0.87
N ALA A 242 1.22 -9.10 -0.24
CA ALA A 242 0.68 -9.44 1.07
C ALA A 242 1.77 -10.01 1.96
N GLN A 243 1.70 -9.71 3.23
CA GLN A 243 2.57 -10.31 4.23
C GLN A 243 1.91 -10.29 5.61
N VAL A 244 2.34 -11.21 6.47
CA VAL A 244 1.99 -11.18 7.89
C VAL A 244 3.09 -10.41 8.61
N VAL A 245 2.71 -9.44 9.44
CA VAL A 245 3.66 -8.64 10.21
C VAL A 245 3.23 -8.59 11.68
N ARG A 246 4.15 -8.21 12.55
CA ARG A 246 3.78 -7.80 13.91
C ARG A 246 3.55 -6.30 13.89
N MET A 247 2.43 -5.86 14.47
CA MET A 247 2.11 -4.43 14.54
C MET A 247 3.25 -3.71 15.26
N PRO A 248 3.72 -2.59 14.71
CA PRO A 248 4.85 -1.86 15.31
C PRO A 248 4.45 -1.17 16.61
N LYS A 249 5.44 -0.63 17.31
CA LYS A 249 5.17 0.31 18.40
C LYS A 249 4.68 1.61 17.77
N GLY A 250 3.67 2.22 18.37
CA GLY A 250 3.13 3.50 17.92
C GLY A 250 4.05 4.67 18.22
#